data_de123f867de29124d73b20518b6fcb43
#
_entry.id   de123f867de29124d73b20518b6fcb43
#
_cell.length_a   1.000
_cell.length_b   1.000
_cell.length_c   1.000
_cell.angle_alpha   90.00
_cell.angle_beta   90.00
_cell.angle_gamma   90.00
#
_symmetry.space_group_name_H-M   'P 1'
#
loop_
_entity.id
_entity.type
_entity.pdbx_description
1 polymer ?
#
loop_
_entity_poly.entity_id
_entity_poly.type
_entity_poly.pdbx_seq_one_letter_code
_entity_poly.pdbx_strand_id
1 'polypeptide(L)'
;MNRVATAPRTEPELKGARVFKFAVLFAVLFLPTSVWGQSGANAPAETLTLQQAVELALRHNRLVHHEKLEVEKAEDRLAAITTRRLPIFDVSMLQLQWFKPPEFRFNRGVFGTFPGLGPVPPANTVVESSHGPSAFIMARATQPLTQLHRIGLGIKMSELGRDVADSKLQAKQRDVSHQVKRSYYAILQLQSALEAHEGTLKLYRELDRVVGEYVTQQVALTADSLEVKTQLAKEEYEAIKMRNNMAASKELLNYLLGRDIRAEFAVDPVSAGTLYEVELSSAQSRALAERPEIKEAQLKLRLSEYDLRLKKAEALPEISATFGYFSAFGVSVLPQNASGVGFTMSWEPFDWGRRKHEMAEKQKTIEQAREGLREAETLILREVSDRFRKLQEARALLRVSQLHQEAAREKLRVATNKYAQEAVLYKDVLQTQAALGEAQDRYQQALLAFWTARADFEKAIGEI
;
A
#
# COMPACT_ATOMS: atom_id res chain seq x y z
N MET A 1 -70.91 -28.63 -61.67
CA MET A 1 -71.56 -27.31 -61.37
C MET A 1 -70.85 -26.75 -60.12
N ASN A 2 -70.19 -25.61 -60.37
CA ASN A 2 -69.97 -24.47 -59.42
C ASN A 2 -69.46 -24.73 -58.03
N ARG A 3 -68.52 -24.04 -57.48
CA ARG A 3 -67.86 -22.77 -57.69
C ARG A 3 -66.63 -22.76 -56.74
N VAL A 4 -65.52 -22.40 -57.22
CA VAL A 4 -64.42 -21.58 -56.70
C VAL A 4 -64.83 -20.74 -55.46
N ALA A 5 -64.02 -20.84 -54.43
CA ALA A 5 -63.76 -19.77 -53.45
C ALA A 5 -62.32 -19.79 -52.98
N THR A 6 -61.58 -18.85 -53.47
CA THR A 6 -60.26 -18.45 -53.01
C THR A 6 -60.31 -17.73 -51.68
N ALA A 7 -59.46 -18.05 -50.73
CA ALA A 7 -59.21 -17.25 -49.54
C ALA A 7 -57.66 -17.14 -49.33
N PRO A 8 -57.18 -16.03 -48.75
CA PRO A 8 -55.86 -15.50 -49.06
C PRO A 8 -54.73 -16.05 -48.17
N ARG A 9 -53.57 -16.07 -48.80
CA ARG A 9 -52.26 -16.24 -48.11
C ARG A 9 -52.02 -15.09 -47.13
N THR A 10 -51.85 -15.42 -45.88
CA THR A 10 -51.20 -14.55 -44.87
C THR A 10 -49.75 -15.00 -44.69
N GLU A 11 -48.83 -14.15 -45.16
CA GLU A 11 -47.43 -14.23 -44.81
C GLU A 11 -47.23 -13.86 -43.33
N PRO A 12 -46.36 -14.56 -42.57
CA PRO A 12 -45.92 -14.05 -41.27
C PRO A 12 -44.76 -13.07 -41.46
N GLU A 13 -45.00 -11.84 -41.03
CA GLU A 13 -43.99 -10.79 -40.88
C GLU A 13 -42.77 -11.24 -40.04
N LEU A 14 -41.61 -11.21 -40.63
CA LEU A 14 -40.31 -11.24 -39.97
C LEU A 14 -40.06 -9.86 -39.37
N LYS A 15 -40.31 -9.72 -38.07
CA LYS A 15 -39.87 -8.55 -37.28
C LYS A 15 -38.38 -8.59 -36.99
N GLY A 16 -37.67 -7.73 -37.70
CA GLY A 16 -36.66 -6.83 -37.14
C GLY A 16 -35.39 -7.38 -36.50
N ALA A 17 -34.43 -7.78 -37.34
CA ALA A 17 -32.99 -7.70 -36.93
C ALA A 17 -32.58 -6.24 -36.88
N ARG A 18 -32.36 -5.67 -35.71
CA ARG A 18 -31.77 -4.35 -35.52
C ARG A 18 -30.27 -4.42 -35.82
N VAL A 19 -29.90 -4.03 -37.01
CA VAL A 19 -28.52 -3.71 -37.39
C VAL A 19 -28.16 -2.38 -36.73
N PHE A 20 -27.25 -2.43 -35.72
CA PHE A 20 -26.67 -1.23 -35.12
C PHE A 20 -25.67 -0.64 -36.13
N LYS A 21 -26.12 0.41 -36.86
CA LYS A 21 -25.22 1.28 -37.62
C LYS A 21 -24.54 2.26 -36.64
N PHE A 22 -23.25 2.08 -36.37
CA PHE A 22 -22.42 3.10 -35.75
C PHE A 22 -22.21 4.24 -36.77
N ALA A 23 -22.96 5.31 -36.64
CA ALA A 23 -22.65 6.58 -37.27
C ALA A 23 -21.78 7.39 -36.31
N VAL A 24 -20.48 7.47 -36.59
CA VAL A 24 -19.55 8.38 -35.91
C VAL A 24 -19.79 9.78 -36.47
N LEU A 25 -20.54 10.59 -35.71
CA LEU A 25 -20.72 12.02 -35.99
C LEU A 25 -19.59 12.81 -35.30
N PHE A 26 -18.57 13.22 -36.08
CA PHE A 26 -17.56 14.16 -35.62
C PHE A 26 -18.17 15.56 -35.55
N ALA A 27 -18.69 15.96 -34.39
CA ALA A 27 -19.03 17.34 -34.10
C ALA A 27 -17.77 18.02 -33.49
N VAL A 28 -17.05 18.75 -34.31
CA VAL A 28 -15.99 19.67 -33.85
C VAL A 28 -16.68 20.89 -33.23
N LEU A 29 -16.86 20.90 -31.93
CA LEU A 29 -17.28 22.07 -31.16
C LEU A 29 -16.03 22.92 -30.88
N PHE A 30 -15.90 24.03 -31.64
CA PHE A 30 -15.02 25.14 -31.28
C PHE A 30 -15.58 25.81 -30.03
N LEU A 31 -15.02 25.48 -28.86
CA LEU A 31 -15.20 26.27 -27.66
C LEU A 31 -14.11 27.36 -27.62
N PRO A 32 -14.47 28.64 -27.41
CA PRO A 32 -13.45 29.65 -27.21
C PRO A 32 -12.72 29.39 -25.91
N THR A 33 -11.40 29.16 -26.00
CA THR A 33 -10.51 29.14 -24.84
C THR A 33 -10.45 30.53 -24.24
N SER A 34 -11.32 30.81 -23.28
CA SER A 34 -11.10 31.89 -22.35
C SER A 34 -9.87 31.54 -21.50
N VAL A 35 -8.74 32.12 -21.87
CA VAL A 35 -7.54 32.18 -21.03
C VAL A 35 -7.90 33.00 -19.81
N TRP A 36 -8.31 32.31 -18.74
CA TRP A 36 -8.35 32.90 -17.42
C TRP A 36 -6.90 32.96 -16.94
N GLY A 37 -6.30 34.15 -17.11
CA GLY A 37 -5.11 34.50 -16.38
C GLY A 37 -5.42 34.40 -14.89
N GLN A 38 -4.94 33.36 -14.24
CA GLN A 38 -4.89 33.32 -12.79
C GLN A 38 -3.86 34.38 -12.37
N SER A 39 -4.36 35.58 -12.07
CA SER A 39 -3.69 36.49 -11.17
C SER A 39 -3.34 35.72 -9.90
N GLY A 40 -2.03 35.58 -9.64
CA GLY A 40 -1.52 35.13 -8.37
C GLY A 40 -1.86 36.15 -7.27
N ALA A 41 -3.11 36.16 -6.82
CA ALA A 41 -3.44 36.73 -5.53
C ALA A 41 -2.83 35.80 -4.47
N ASN A 42 -1.95 36.38 -3.61
CA ASN A 42 -1.49 35.74 -2.38
C ASN A 42 -2.71 35.27 -1.57
N ALA A 43 -3.16 34.04 -1.81
CA ALA A 43 -4.05 33.40 -0.87
C ALA A 43 -3.31 33.33 0.48
N PRO A 44 -3.95 33.64 1.61
CA PRO A 44 -3.32 33.49 2.91
C PRO A 44 -2.78 32.04 3.00
N ALA A 45 -1.50 31.90 3.40
CA ALA A 45 -0.88 30.60 3.49
C ALA A 45 -1.77 29.69 4.34
N GLU A 46 -2.20 28.55 3.77
CA GLU A 46 -3.05 27.58 4.44
C GLU A 46 -2.39 27.16 5.76
N THR A 47 -3.05 27.42 6.89
CA THR A 47 -2.56 26.93 8.19
C THR A 47 -2.99 25.50 8.37
N LEU A 48 -2.02 24.61 8.54
CA LEU A 48 -2.22 23.17 8.65
C LEU A 48 -2.03 22.74 10.11
N THR A 49 -3.08 22.16 10.72
CA THR A 49 -2.96 21.53 12.02
C THR A 49 -2.39 20.12 11.89
N LEU A 50 -1.81 19.57 12.97
CA LEU A 50 -1.27 18.21 12.99
C LEU A 50 -2.31 17.17 12.61
N GLN A 51 -3.54 17.30 13.12
CA GLN A 51 -4.63 16.37 12.83
C GLN A 51 -5.03 16.41 11.35
N GLN A 52 -5.19 17.61 10.79
CA GLN A 52 -5.47 17.77 9.35
C GLN A 52 -4.36 17.19 8.48
N ALA A 53 -3.09 17.36 8.87
CA ALA A 53 -1.97 16.79 8.15
C ALA A 53 -2.02 15.25 8.13
N VAL A 54 -2.31 14.61 9.27
CA VAL A 54 -2.46 13.15 9.35
C VAL A 54 -3.65 12.67 8.50
N GLU A 55 -4.81 13.31 8.60
CA GLU A 55 -5.99 12.94 7.80
C GLU A 55 -5.76 13.06 6.29
N LEU A 56 -5.14 14.16 5.84
CA LEU A 56 -4.79 14.36 4.44
C LEU A 56 -3.83 13.28 3.95
N ALA A 57 -2.80 12.97 4.73
CA ALA A 57 -1.85 11.93 4.39
C ALA A 57 -2.53 10.56 4.26
N LEU A 58 -3.37 10.17 5.21
CA LEU A 58 -4.08 8.88 5.15
C LEU A 58 -5.01 8.77 3.93
N ARG A 59 -5.55 9.90 3.44
CA ARG A 59 -6.42 9.94 2.25
C ARG A 59 -5.66 9.97 0.93
N HIS A 60 -4.55 10.72 0.85
CA HIS A 60 -3.90 11.07 -0.42
C HIS A 60 -2.49 10.54 -0.59
N ASN A 61 -1.88 9.95 0.46
CA ASN A 61 -0.53 9.41 0.36
C ASN A 61 -0.48 8.23 -0.63
N ARG A 62 0.45 8.31 -1.57
CA ARG A 62 0.60 7.30 -2.65
C ARG A 62 0.96 5.91 -2.13
N LEU A 63 1.73 5.82 -1.03
CA LEU A 63 2.10 4.53 -0.44
C LEU A 63 0.90 3.87 0.25
N VAL A 64 0.04 4.65 0.93
CA VAL A 64 -1.21 4.14 1.50
C VAL A 64 -2.16 3.67 0.39
N HIS A 65 -2.28 4.46 -0.69
CA HIS A 65 -3.09 4.07 -1.84
C HIS A 65 -2.58 2.79 -2.51
N HIS A 66 -1.26 2.63 -2.64
CA HIS A 66 -0.64 1.40 -3.14
C HIS A 66 -1.05 0.17 -2.32
N GLU A 67 -0.94 0.24 -0.98
CA GLU A 67 -1.35 -0.88 -0.12
C GLU A 67 -2.85 -1.14 -0.17
N LYS A 68 -3.68 -0.10 -0.38
CA LYS A 68 -5.12 -0.27 -0.60
C LYS A 68 -5.40 -1.05 -1.87
N LEU A 69 -4.71 -0.75 -2.96
CA LEU A 69 -4.81 -1.53 -4.21
C LEU A 69 -4.35 -2.99 -4.03
N GLU A 70 -3.39 -3.26 -3.15
CA GLU A 70 -3.00 -4.65 -2.82
C GLU A 70 -4.12 -5.40 -2.08
N VAL A 71 -4.90 -4.73 -1.24
CA VAL A 71 -6.10 -5.32 -0.61
C VAL A 71 -7.17 -5.62 -1.67
N GLU A 72 -7.51 -4.65 -2.53
CA GLU A 72 -8.46 -4.82 -3.62
C GLU A 72 -8.04 -5.97 -4.57
N LYS A 73 -6.76 -6.05 -4.92
CA LYS A 73 -6.19 -7.15 -5.70
C LYS A 73 -6.31 -8.51 -4.99
N ALA A 74 -6.19 -8.54 -3.67
CA ALA A 74 -6.38 -9.76 -2.89
C ALA A 74 -7.86 -10.17 -2.85
N GLU A 75 -8.80 -9.23 -2.82
CA GLU A 75 -10.24 -9.47 -2.94
C GLU A 75 -10.61 -10.05 -4.30
N ASP A 76 -10.08 -9.48 -5.40
CA ASP A 76 -10.29 -10.01 -6.74
C ASP A 76 -9.72 -11.43 -6.88
N ARG A 77 -8.56 -11.70 -6.28
CA ARG A 77 -7.98 -13.06 -6.23
C ARG A 77 -8.88 -14.03 -5.46
N LEU A 78 -9.47 -13.58 -4.35
CA LEU A 78 -10.44 -14.37 -3.58
C LEU A 78 -11.71 -14.64 -4.40
N ALA A 79 -12.24 -13.64 -5.10
CA ALA A 79 -13.37 -13.79 -6.00
C ALA A 79 -13.04 -14.80 -7.11
N ALA A 80 -11.88 -14.67 -7.76
CA ALA A 80 -11.43 -15.55 -8.83
C ALA A 80 -11.25 -17.01 -8.37
N ILE A 81 -10.66 -17.26 -7.18
CA ILE A 81 -10.51 -18.64 -6.70
C ILE A 81 -11.86 -19.26 -6.32
N THR A 82 -12.82 -18.47 -5.87
CA THR A 82 -14.16 -18.93 -5.50
C THR A 82 -14.91 -19.49 -6.71
N THR A 83 -14.70 -18.94 -7.91
CA THR A 83 -15.33 -19.46 -9.14
C THR A 83 -14.88 -20.87 -9.51
N ARG A 84 -13.73 -21.34 -9.00
CA ARG A 84 -13.24 -22.71 -9.24
C ARG A 84 -14.15 -23.80 -8.67
N ARG A 85 -15.14 -23.46 -7.85
CA ARG A 85 -16.20 -24.39 -7.41
C ARG A 85 -17.23 -24.67 -8.50
N LEU A 86 -17.33 -23.82 -9.50
CA LEU A 86 -18.30 -23.89 -10.58
C LEU A 86 -17.77 -24.78 -11.72
N PRO A 87 -18.65 -25.28 -12.62
CA PRO A 87 -18.25 -25.99 -13.80
C PRO A 87 -17.35 -25.15 -14.70
N ILE A 88 -16.31 -25.76 -15.23
CA ILE A 88 -15.42 -25.15 -16.22
C ILE A 88 -15.95 -25.52 -17.60
N PHE A 89 -16.19 -24.52 -18.45
CA PHE A 89 -16.59 -24.70 -19.85
C PHE A 89 -15.39 -24.45 -20.75
N ASP A 90 -15.10 -25.43 -21.59
CA ASP A 90 -14.04 -25.38 -22.59
C ASP A 90 -14.63 -25.69 -23.96
N VAL A 91 -14.33 -24.86 -24.94
CA VAL A 91 -14.71 -25.06 -26.34
C VAL A 91 -13.44 -24.94 -27.19
N SER A 92 -13.12 -25.99 -27.90
CA SER A 92 -11.99 -26.03 -28.82
C SER A 92 -12.43 -26.39 -30.23
N MET A 93 -11.82 -25.75 -31.22
CA MET A 93 -12.01 -26.03 -32.64
C MET A 93 -10.65 -26.31 -33.27
N LEU A 94 -10.58 -27.40 -34.00
CA LEU A 94 -9.42 -27.80 -34.80
C LEU A 94 -9.84 -27.91 -36.25
N GLN A 95 -9.26 -27.14 -37.14
CA GLN A 95 -9.42 -27.25 -38.61
C GLN A 95 -8.14 -27.79 -39.19
N LEU A 96 -8.26 -28.81 -40.04
CA LEU A 96 -7.15 -29.44 -40.73
C LEU A 96 -7.41 -29.51 -42.25
N GLN A 97 -6.39 -29.23 -43.04
CA GLN A 97 -6.34 -29.56 -44.45
C GLN A 97 -5.45 -30.77 -44.58
N TRP A 98 -6.02 -31.89 -45.03
CA TRP A 98 -5.27 -33.13 -45.22
C TRP A 98 -4.49 -33.10 -46.53
N PHE A 99 -3.17 -33.25 -46.48
CA PHE A 99 -2.33 -33.52 -47.64
C PHE A 99 -2.36 -35.00 -48.03
N LYS A 100 -2.49 -35.86 -47.01
CA LYS A 100 -2.75 -37.28 -47.15
C LYS A 100 -3.90 -37.63 -46.17
N PRO A 101 -5.09 -37.94 -46.70
CA PRO A 101 -6.24 -38.26 -45.84
C PRO A 101 -6.01 -39.56 -45.06
N PRO A 102 -6.57 -39.68 -43.86
CA PRO A 102 -6.52 -40.90 -43.09
C PRO A 102 -7.35 -42.02 -43.77
N GLU A 103 -6.76 -43.21 -43.87
CA GLU A 103 -7.40 -44.45 -44.39
C GLU A 103 -7.88 -45.26 -43.18
N PHE A 104 -9.15 -45.67 -43.19
CA PHE A 104 -9.72 -46.56 -42.19
C PHE A 104 -9.91 -47.93 -42.84
N ARG A 105 -9.21 -48.97 -42.31
CA ARG A 105 -9.27 -50.31 -42.80
C ARG A 105 -10.10 -51.18 -41.86
N PHE A 106 -11.20 -51.76 -42.39
CA PHE A 106 -12.11 -52.62 -41.64
C PHE A 106 -11.96 -54.05 -42.17
N ASN A 107 -11.64 -54.98 -41.29
CA ASN A 107 -11.62 -56.39 -41.62
C ASN A 107 -13.05 -56.93 -41.75
N ARG A 108 -13.25 -57.95 -42.59
CA ARG A 108 -14.53 -58.65 -42.72
C ARG A 108 -15.10 -59.05 -41.35
N GLY A 109 -16.36 -58.66 -41.08
CA GLY A 109 -17.05 -59.02 -39.83
C GLY A 109 -16.61 -58.29 -38.59
N VAL A 110 -15.79 -57.20 -38.67
CA VAL A 110 -15.30 -56.45 -37.50
C VAL A 110 -16.43 -55.86 -36.66
N PHE A 111 -17.60 -55.57 -37.26
CA PHE A 111 -18.78 -55.07 -36.53
C PHE A 111 -19.79 -56.19 -36.16
N GLY A 112 -19.40 -57.45 -36.34
CA GLY A 112 -20.23 -58.63 -36.03
C GLY A 112 -20.83 -59.30 -37.25
N THR A 113 -21.47 -60.48 -37.01
CA THR A 113 -22.22 -61.25 -38.00
C THR A 113 -23.69 -61.28 -37.61
N PHE A 114 -24.57 -60.81 -38.46
CA PHE A 114 -25.97 -60.65 -38.19
C PHE A 114 -26.82 -61.61 -38.97
N PRO A 115 -27.87 -62.28 -38.37
CA PRO A 115 -28.76 -63.11 -39.11
C PRO A 115 -29.40 -62.40 -40.32
N GLY A 116 -29.31 -62.97 -41.52
CA GLY A 116 -29.86 -62.39 -42.74
C GLY A 116 -28.98 -61.38 -43.47
N LEU A 117 -28.02 -60.74 -42.78
CA LEU A 117 -27.06 -59.77 -43.37
C LEU A 117 -25.67 -60.37 -43.55
N GLY A 118 -25.31 -61.37 -42.78
CA GLY A 118 -23.96 -61.92 -42.75
C GLY A 118 -22.95 -61.05 -41.98
N PRO A 119 -21.62 -61.23 -42.22
CA PRO A 119 -20.58 -60.42 -41.59
C PRO A 119 -20.61 -58.98 -42.07
N VAL A 120 -20.46 -57.99 -41.17
CA VAL A 120 -20.40 -56.54 -41.51
C VAL A 120 -18.98 -56.04 -41.17
N PRO A 121 -18.26 -55.50 -42.15
CA PRO A 121 -18.50 -55.50 -43.61
C PRO A 121 -18.32 -56.91 -44.17
N PRO A 122 -18.96 -57.20 -45.35
CA PRO A 122 -18.90 -58.53 -45.95
C PRO A 122 -17.53 -58.91 -46.51
N ALA A 123 -16.64 -57.95 -46.74
CA ALA A 123 -15.25 -58.10 -47.19
C ALA A 123 -14.38 -57.09 -46.45
N ASN A 124 -13.03 -57.27 -46.56
CA ASN A 124 -12.09 -56.23 -46.08
C ASN A 124 -12.34 -54.94 -46.88
N THR A 125 -12.70 -53.88 -46.16
CA THR A 125 -13.08 -52.60 -46.75
C THR A 125 -12.13 -51.49 -46.30
N VAL A 126 -11.65 -50.68 -47.24
CA VAL A 126 -10.89 -49.46 -46.92
C VAL A 126 -11.80 -48.26 -47.20
N VAL A 127 -11.95 -47.42 -46.20
CA VAL A 127 -12.68 -46.15 -46.32
C VAL A 127 -11.68 -45.04 -46.20
N GLU A 128 -11.47 -44.33 -47.30
CA GLU A 128 -10.65 -43.11 -47.29
C GLU A 128 -11.49 -41.90 -46.86
N SER A 129 -10.89 -41.03 -46.02
CA SER A 129 -11.52 -39.75 -45.68
C SER A 129 -11.44 -38.79 -46.86
N SER A 130 -12.27 -37.76 -46.83
CA SER A 130 -12.24 -36.69 -47.87
C SER A 130 -10.90 -35.96 -47.91
N HIS A 131 -10.43 -35.61 -49.10
CA HIS A 131 -9.28 -34.72 -49.33
C HIS A 131 -9.57 -33.27 -48.98
N GLY A 132 -10.80 -32.91 -48.63
CA GLY A 132 -11.25 -31.56 -48.25
C GLY A 132 -10.82 -31.14 -46.83
N PRO A 133 -11.10 -29.90 -46.47
CA PRO A 133 -10.89 -29.43 -45.10
C PRO A 133 -11.79 -30.18 -44.13
N SER A 134 -11.21 -30.63 -43.01
CA SER A 134 -11.93 -31.20 -41.89
C SER A 134 -11.91 -30.28 -40.70
N ALA A 135 -13.04 -30.18 -40.00
CA ALA A 135 -13.15 -29.40 -38.77
C ALA A 135 -13.71 -30.24 -37.62
N PHE A 136 -13.11 -30.08 -36.44
CA PHE A 136 -13.51 -30.78 -35.23
C PHE A 136 -13.87 -29.72 -34.19
N ILE A 137 -15.05 -29.78 -33.65
CA ILE A 137 -15.51 -28.94 -32.56
C ILE A 137 -15.69 -29.85 -31.33
N MET A 138 -15.02 -29.46 -30.24
CA MET A 138 -15.16 -30.12 -28.94
C MET A 138 -15.61 -29.11 -27.93
N ALA A 139 -16.73 -29.35 -27.27
CA ALA A 139 -17.18 -28.59 -26.12
C ALA A 139 -17.21 -29.51 -24.91
N ARG A 140 -16.68 -29.01 -23.78
CA ARG A 140 -16.60 -29.77 -22.53
C ARG A 140 -17.06 -28.89 -21.39
N ALA A 141 -17.90 -29.46 -20.50
CA ALA A 141 -18.20 -28.87 -19.21
C ALA A 141 -17.69 -29.83 -18.13
N THR A 142 -16.82 -29.37 -17.25
CA THR A 142 -16.22 -30.20 -16.19
C THR A 142 -16.54 -29.60 -14.83
N GLN A 143 -17.24 -30.38 -13.98
CA GLN A 143 -17.54 -30.03 -12.59
C GLN A 143 -16.63 -30.85 -11.66
N PRO A 144 -15.73 -30.18 -10.90
CA PRO A 144 -14.96 -30.86 -9.86
C PRO A 144 -15.88 -31.33 -8.75
N LEU A 145 -15.67 -32.56 -8.25
CA LEU A 145 -16.44 -33.16 -7.15
C LEU A 145 -15.58 -33.30 -5.90
N THR A 146 -14.57 -34.17 -5.92
CA THR A 146 -13.68 -34.38 -4.76
C THR A 146 -12.73 -33.22 -4.54
N GLN A 147 -12.34 -32.48 -5.59
CA GLN A 147 -11.52 -31.30 -5.50
C GLN A 147 -12.19 -30.10 -4.78
N LEU A 148 -13.53 -30.14 -4.58
CA LEU A 148 -14.27 -29.10 -3.84
C LEU A 148 -13.70 -28.88 -2.44
N HIS A 149 -13.25 -29.95 -1.76
CA HIS A 149 -12.58 -29.83 -0.47
C HIS A 149 -11.25 -29.05 -0.58
N ARG A 150 -10.41 -29.40 -1.54
CA ARG A 150 -9.13 -28.72 -1.82
C ARG A 150 -9.33 -27.28 -2.24
N ILE A 151 -10.31 -27.02 -3.12
CA ILE A 151 -10.71 -25.67 -3.52
C ILE A 151 -11.15 -24.86 -2.28
N GLY A 152 -11.94 -25.46 -1.39
CA GLY A 152 -12.34 -24.84 -0.12
C GLY A 152 -11.16 -24.42 0.77
N LEU A 153 -10.12 -25.27 0.87
CA LEU A 153 -8.88 -24.92 1.57
C LEU A 153 -8.14 -23.77 0.86
N GLY A 154 -8.07 -23.77 -0.46
CA GLY A 154 -7.48 -22.70 -1.25
C GLY A 154 -8.21 -21.36 -1.08
N ILE A 155 -9.54 -21.38 -0.98
CA ILE A 155 -10.34 -20.19 -0.68
C ILE A 155 -10.00 -19.66 0.72
N LYS A 156 -9.91 -20.54 1.74
CA LYS A 156 -9.49 -20.13 3.09
C LYS A 156 -8.10 -19.51 3.12
N MET A 157 -7.15 -20.05 2.35
CA MET A 157 -5.83 -19.47 2.19
C MET A 157 -5.89 -18.09 1.52
N SER A 158 -6.75 -17.90 0.53
CA SER A 158 -6.94 -16.61 -0.15
C SER A 158 -7.60 -15.56 0.78
N GLU A 159 -8.57 -15.97 1.62
CA GLU A 159 -9.16 -15.14 2.68
C GLU A 159 -8.08 -14.65 3.66
N LEU A 160 -7.25 -15.56 4.17
CA LEU A 160 -6.11 -15.21 5.02
C LEU A 160 -5.09 -14.32 4.31
N GLY A 161 -4.88 -14.52 3.01
CA GLY A 161 -4.02 -13.67 2.18
C GLY A 161 -4.54 -12.23 2.09
N ARG A 162 -5.86 -12.04 1.94
CA ARG A 162 -6.50 -10.73 2.01
C ARG A 162 -6.32 -10.09 3.40
N ASP A 163 -6.50 -10.86 4.48
CA ASP A 163 -6.34 -10.37 5.84
C ASP A 163 -4.88 -9.95 6.13
N VAL A 164 -3.89 -10.63 5.52
CA VAL A 164 -2.48 -10.21 5.54
C VAL A 164 -2.29 -8.88 4.81
N ALA A 165 -2.91 -8.70 3.64
CA ALA A 165 -2.83 -7.44 2.90
C ALA A 165 -3.47 -6.29 3.69
N ASP A 166 -4.62 -6.51 4.34
CA ASP A 166 -5.26 -5.54 5.23
C ASP A 166 -4.36 -5.17 6.42
N SER A 167 -3.70 -6.15 7.05
CA SER A 167 -2.76 -5.89 8.15
C SER A 167 -1.57 -5.05 7.70
N LYS A 168 -1.07 -5.26 6.48
CA LYS A 168 -0.02 -4.42 5.88
C LYS A 168 -0.49 -3.00 5.59
N LEU A 169 -1.72 -2.83 5.10
CA LEU A 169 -2.33 -1.51 4.91
C LEU A 169 -2.39 -0.75 6.25
N GLN A 170 -2.86 -1.38 7.31
CA GLN A 170 -2.92 -0.78 8.65
C GLN A 170 -1.51 -0.41 9.16
N ALA A 171 -0.51 -1.27 8.97
CA ALA A 171 0.88 -0.97 9.30
C ALA A 171 1.40 0.24 8.52
N LYS A 172 1.12 0.32 7.22
CA LYS A 172 1.53 1.44 6.37
C LYS A 172 0.85 2.75 6.77
N GLN A 173 -0.45 2.72 7.10
CA GLN A 173 -1.18 3.90 7.59
C GLN A 173 -0.56 4.46 8.88
N ARG A 174 -0.21 3.59 9.83
CA ARG A 174 0.49 3.98 11.07
C ARG A 174 1.88 4.56 10.79
N ASP A 175 2.61 3.95 9.87
CA ASP A 175 3.94 4.39 9.48
C ASP A 175 3.91 5.79 8.83
N VAL A 176 2.97 6.02 7.92
CA VAL A 176 2.76 7.33 7.27
C VAL A 176 2.31 8.37 8.30
N SER A 177 1.34 8.06 9.17
CA SER A 177 0.90 8.96 10.26
C SER A 177 2.08 9.37 11.16
N HIS A 178 2.90 8.43 11.56
CA HIS A 178 4.09 8.69 12.35
C HIS A 178 5.12 9.57 11.60
N GLN A 179 5.38 9.31 10.31
CA GLN A 179 6.29 10.13 9.51
C GLN A 179 5.77 11.56 9.38
N VAL A 180 4.45 11.75 9.20
CA VAL A 180 3.80 13.06 9.18
C VAL A 180 3.99 13.79 10.51
N LYS A 181 3.72 13.14 11.64
CA LYS A 181 3.92 13.71 12.98
C LYS A 181 5.36 14.17 13.16
N ARG A 182 6.35 13.35 12.80
CA ARG A 182 7.77 13.68 12.90
C ARG A 182 8.16 14.85 12.00
N SER A 183 7.71 14.86 10.74
CA SER A 183 8.00 15.92 9.79
C SER A 183 7.38 17.26 10.25
N TYR A 184 6.17 17.20 10.81
CA TYR A 184 5.47 18.34 11.37
C TYR A 184 6.24 18.96 12.55
N TYR A 185 6.68 18.13 13.49
CA TYR A 185 7.49 18.59 14.63
C TYR A 185 8.86 19.13 14.21
N ALA A 186 9.48 18.54 13.19
CA ALA A 186 10.74 19.03 12.65
C ALA A 186 10.59 20.45 12.04
N ILE A 187 9.47 20.74 11.36
CA ILE A 187 9.18 22.07 10.83
C ILE A 187 9.01 23.07 12.00
N LEU A 188 8.27 22.72 13.03
CA LEU A 188 8.10 23.58 14.22
C LEU A 188 9.44 23.85 14.91
N GLN A 189 10.32 22.86 15.01
CA GLN A 189 11.66 23.02 15.56
C GLN A 189 12.50 24.02 14.74
N LEU A 190 12.47 23.88 13.42
CA LEU A 190 13.21 24.75 12.52
C LEU A 190 12.67 26.19 12.52
N GLN A 191 11.34 26.37 12.66
CA GLN A 191 10.74 27.69 12.83
C GLN A 191 11.25 28.37 14.11
N SER A 192 11.19 27.67 15.26
CA SER A 192 11.66 28.22 16.52
C SER A 192 13.15 28.56 16.50
N ALA A 193 13.98 27.67 15.93
CA ALA A 193 15.40 27.91 15.78
C ALA A 193 15.68 29.12 14.87
N LEU A 194 14.96 29.27 13.76
CA LEU A 194 15.10 30.41 12.86
C LEU A 194 14.75 31.72 13.55
N GLU A 195 13.66 31.77 14.32
CA GLU A 195 13.29 32.96 15.11
C GLU A 195 14.38 33.38 16.10
N ALA A 196 15.00 32.37 16.80
CA ALA A 196 16.10 32.64 17.71
C ALA A 196 17.33 33.23 17.00
N HIS A 197 17.72 32.64 15.85
CA HIS A 197 18.83 33.15 15.04
C HIS A 197 18.56 34.55 14.45
N GLU A 198 17.33 34.81 14.04
CA GLU A 198 16.95 36.18 13.56
C GLU A 198 17.03 37.21 14.68
N GLY A 199 16.73 36.84 15.93
CA GLY A 199 16.98 37.69 17.10
C GLY A 199 18.47 37.96 17.30
N THR A 200 19.30 36.97 17.21
CA THR A 200 20.76 37.08 17.31
C THR A 200 21.36 37.88 16.17
N LEU A 201 20.88 37.73 14.95
CA LEU A 201 21.28 38.54 13.79
C LEU A 201 21.02 40.05 14.01
N LYS A 202 19.87 40.43 14.56
CA LYS A 202 19.56 41.82 14.87
C LYS A 202 20.58 42.38 15.86
N LEU A 203 20.95 41.60 16.89
CA LEU A 203 21.94 42.00 17.87
C LEU A 203 23.33 42.20 17.23
N TYR A 204 23.83 41.24 16.42
CA TYR A 204 25.14 41.35 15.78
C TYR A 204 25.20 42.49 14.75
N ARG A 205 24.10 42.79 14.03
CA ARG A 205 24.05 43.97 13.14
C ARG A 205 24.17 45.27 13.90
N GLU A 206 23.53 45.38 15.05
CA GLU A 206 23.65 46.57 15.89
C GLU A 206 25.05 46.66 16.52
N LEU A 207 25.65 45.57 16.93
CA LEU A 207 27.03 45.51 17.40
C LEU A 207 28.03 45.95 16.31
N ASP A 208 27.88 45.46 15.08
CA ASP A 208 28.75 45.88 13.95
C ASP A 208 28.66 47.38 13.69
N ARG A 209 27.44 47.95 13.76
CA ARG A 209 27.25 49.40 13.65
C ARG A 209 28.00 50.18 14.77
N VAL A 210 27.78 49.79 16.02
CA VAL A 210 28.35 50.47 17.18
C VAL A 210 29.89 50.32 17.22
N VAL A 211 30.41 49.13 17.01
CA VAL A 211 31.87 48.93 17.00
C VAL A 211 32.52 49.60 15.81
N GLY A 212 31.85 49.66 14.66
CA GLY A 212 32.31 50.42 13.49
C GLY A 212 32.45 51.91 13.79
N GLU A 213 31.50 52.51 14.52
CA GLU A 213 31.58 53.92 14.98
C GLU A 213 32.76 54.11 15.95
N TYR A 214 32.98 53.19 16.90
CA TYR A 214 34.08 53.26 17.85
C TYR A 214 35.46 53.11 17.19
N VAL A 215 35.60 52.30 16.14
CA VAL A 215 36.82 52.17 15.36
C VAL A 215 37.12 53.49 14.63
N THR A 216 36.11 54.16 14.04
CA THR A 216 36.29 55.46 13.39
C THR A 216 36.71 56.58 14.37
N GLN A 217 36.24 56.44 15.63
CA GLN A 217 36.64 57.37 16.73
C GLN A 217 37.94 56.97 17.41
N GLN A 218 38.64 55.93 16.93
CA GLN A 218 39.89 55.34 17.52
C GLN A 218 39.75 54.85 18.97
N VAL A 219 38.51 54.49 19.38
CA VAL A 219 38.21 53.99 20.72
C VAL A 219 38.23 52.44 20.76
N ALA A 220 38.00 51.78 19.62
CA ALA A 220 38.09 50.32 19.49
C ALA A 220 39.09 49.90 18.42
N LEU A 221 39.61 48.67 18.52
CA LEU A 221 40.54 48.10 17.56
C LEU A 221 39.85 47.60 16.29
N THR A 222 40.53 47.66 15.16
CA THR A 222 40.05 47.08 13.90
C THR A 222 39.81 45.56 14.04
N ALA A 223 40.61 44.92 14.90
CA ALA A 223 40.44 43.49 15.23
C ALA A 223 39.05 43.20 15.84
N ASP A 224 38.56 44.05 16.74
CA ASP A 224 37.24 43.91 17.37
C ASP A 224 36.12 44.01 16.33
N SER A 225 36.22 44.93 15.38
CA SER A 225 35.27 45.07 14.27
C SER A 225 35.27 43.81 13.37
N LEU A 226 36.42 43.25 13.05
CA LEU A 226 36.55 42.06 12.25
C LEU A 226 35.98 40.81 12.97
N GLU A 227 36.11 40.72 14.29
CA GLU A 227 35.51 39.67 15.08
C GLU A 227 34.00 39.72 15.05
N VAL A 228 33.40 40.91 15.27
CA VAL A 228 31.93 41.10 15.18
C VAL A 228 31.42 40.79 13.78
N LYS A 229 32.11 41.21 12.72
CA LYS A 229 31.74 40.89 11.33
C LYS A 229 31.80 39.36 11.05
N THR A 230 32.80 38.69 11.65
CA THR A 230 32.92 37.22 11.51
C THR A 230 31.75 36.53 12.18
N GLN A 231 31.33 36.96 13.37
CA GLN A 231 30.18 36.39 14.06
C GLN A 231 28.86 36.70 13.32
N LEU A 232 28.70 37.91 12.79
CA LEU A 232 27.56 38.29 11.97
C LEU A 232 27.45 37.40 10.72
N ALA A 233 28.54 37.21 9.97
CA ALA A 233 28.57 36.36 8.79
C ALA A 233 28.27 34.89 9.13
N LYS A 234 28.73 34.38 10.29
CA LYS A 234 28.41 33.04 10.78
C LYS A 234 26.91 32.89 11.07
N GLU A 235 26.29 33.86 11.75
CA GLU A 235 24.85 33.80 12.05
C GLU A 235 24.01 33.92 10.77
N GLU A 236 24.44 34.71 9.78
CA GLU A 236 23.79 34.80 8.47
C GLU A 236 23.82 33.44 7.73
N TYR A 237 24.97 32.75 7.77
CA TYR A 237 25.13 31.41 7.21
C TYR A 237 24.19 30.40 7.89
N GLU A 238 24.12 30.37 9.24
CA GLU A 238 23.26 29.45 9.96
C GLU A 238 21.78 29.74 9.68
N ALA A 239 21.37 30.99 9.56
CA ALA A 239 20.00 31.37 9.19
C ALA A 239 19.62 30.89 7.77
N ILE A 240 20.54 31.02 6.79
CA ILE A 240 20.34 30.52 5.43
C ILE A 240 20.19 28.98 5.46
N LYS A 241 21.05 28.27 6.18
CA LYS A 241 21.01 26.82 6.33
C LYS A 241 19.69 26.35 6.96
N MET A 242 19.19 27.05 7.98
CA MET A 242 17.90 26.73 8.60
C MET A 242 16.71 26.97 7.67
N ARG A 243 16.71 28.05 6.88
CA ARG A 243 15.68 28.29 5.87
C ARG A 243 15.66 27.18 4.82
N ASN A 244 16.82 26.74 4.35
CA ASN A 244 16.92 25.63 3.39
C ASN A 244 16.42 24.31 4.00
N ASN A 245 16.79 24.00 5.25
CA ASN A 245 16.29 22.81 5.94
C ASN A 245 14.77 22.87 6.17
N MET A 246 14.24 24.03 6.46
CA MET A 246 12.79 24.23 6.60
C MET A 246 12.06 24.03 5.26
N ALA A 247 12.59 24.56 4.17
CA ALA A 247 12.05 24.31 2.83
C ALA A 247 12.04 22.82 2.49
N ALA A 248 13.15 22.12 2.69
CA ALA A 248 13.24 20.67 2.48
C ALA A 248 12.26 19.87 3.37
N SER A 249 12.07 20.29 4.63
CA SER A 249 11.11 19.66 5.54
C SER A 249 9.65 19.91 5.12
N LYS A 250 9.33 21.09 4.58
CA LYS A 250 8.02 21.40 3.99
C LYS A 250 7.76 20.57 2.73
N GLU A 251 8.75 20.44 1.85
CA GLU A 251 8.66 19.58 0.67
C GLU A 251 8.43 18.11 1.05
N LEU A 252 9.14 17.60 2.06
CA LEU A 252 8.94 16.26 2.58
C LEU A 252 7.53 16.08 3.15
N LEU A 253 7.02 17.05 3.91
CA LEU A 253 5.65 16.98 4.42
C LEU A 253 4.63 17.00 3.27
N ASN A 254 4.77 17.86 2.28
CA ASN A 254 3.91 17.87 1.09
C ASN A 254 3.92 16.53 0.34
N TYR A 255 5.10 15.91 0.19
CA TYR A 255 5.23 14.55 -0.37
C TYR A 255 4.44 13.53 0.45
N LEU A 256 4.56 13.55 1.78
CA LEU A 256 3.80 12.66 2.66
C LEU A 256 2.29 12.91 2.59
N LEU A 257 1.86 14.15 2.43
CA LEU A 257 0.46 14.54 2.23
C LEU A 257 -0.10 14.15 0.85
N GLY A 258 0.77 13.76 -0.09
CA GLY A 258 0.37 13.40 -1.46
C GLY A 258 -0.06 14.58 -2.34
N ARG A 259 0.36 15.81 -2.00
CA ARG A 259 0.08 17.04 -2.75
C ARG A 259 1.32 17.58 -3.48
N ASP A 260 1.18 18.70 -4.17
CA ASP A 260 2.32 19.35 -4.83
C ASP A 260 3.40 19.68 -3.79
N ILE A 261 4.64 19.26 -4.05
CA ILE A 261 5.79 19.47 -3.15
C ILE A 261 6.10 20.95 -2.93
N ARG A 262 5.69 21.84 -3.85
CA ARG A 262 5.91 23.29 -3.82
C ARG A 262 4.80 24.05 -3.12
N ALA A 263 3.73 23.39 -2.67
CA ALA A 263 2.61 24.04 -2.01
C ALA A 263 3.08 24.74 -0.74
N GLU A 264 2.81 26.04 -0.63
CA GLU A 264 3.14 26.83 0.55
C GLU A 264 2.08 26.63 1.64
N PHE A 265 2.53 26.50 2.88
CA PHE A 265 1.68 26.37 4.06
C PHE A 265 2.42 26.84 5.31
N ALA A 266 1.65 27.15 6.34
CA ALA A 266 2.12 27.35 7.71
C ALA A 266 1.68 26.17 8.59
N VAL A 267 2.41 25.90 9.68
CA VAL A 267 2.04 24.90 10.68
C VAL A 267 1.65 25.58 11.99
N ASP A 268 0.59 25.07 12.63
CA ASP A 268 0.17 25.57 13.92
C ASP A 268 1.09 25.08 15.04
N PRO A 269 1.44 25.94 16.03
CA PRO A 269 2.18 25.52 17.22
C PRO A 269 1.44 24.44 17.98
N VAL A 270 2.16 23.41 18.43
CA VAL A 270 1.59 22.38 19.31
C VAL A 270 1.74 22.85 20.77
N SER A 271 0.61 23.01 21.45
CA SER A 271 0.63 23.37 22.89
C SER A 271 1.21 22.24 23.74
N ALA A 272 1.89 22.61 24.82
CA ALA A 272 2.31 21.65 25.84
C ALA A 272 1.05 21.02 26.47
N GLY A 273 0.60 19.91 25.89
CA GLY A 273 -0.55 19.16 26.39
C GLY A 273 -0.27 18.42 27.71
N THR A 274 -1.31 17.87 28.29
CA THR A 274 -1.24 17.08 29.52
C THR A 274 -0.19 15.97 29.44
N LEU A 275 0.54 15.78 30.53
CA LEU A 275 1.52 14.73 30.70
C LEU A 275 0.90 13.35 30.44
N TYR A 276 1.40 12.67 29.45
CA TYR A 276 0.97 11.32 29.08
C TYR A 276 1.59 10.32 30.05
N GLU A 277 0.78 9.78 30.96
CA GLU A 277 1.22 8.78 31.93
C GLU A 277 0.74 7.40 31.49
N VAL A 278 1.67 6.52 31.17
CA VAL A 278 1.40 5.13 30.78
C VAL A 278 2.37 4.24 31.54
N GLU A 279 1.87 3.13 32.03
CA GLU A 279 2.68 2.08 32.65
C GLU A 279 3.28 1.18 31.54
N LEU A 280 4.56 0.79 31.69
CA LEU A 280 5.26 -0.01 30.69
C LEU A 280 4.59 -1.37 30.43
N SER A 281 4.12 -2.04 31.49
CA SER A 281 3.46 -3.36 31.38
C SER A 281 2.15 -3.28 30.58
N SER A 282 1.36 -2.23 30.82
CA SER A 282 0.12 -1.97 30.07
C SER A 282 0.43 -1.66 28.59
N ALA A 283 1.45 -0.84 28.33
CA ALA A 283 1.89 -0.51 26.96
C ALA A 283 2.36 -1.74 26.18
N GLN A 284 3.14 -2.63 26.82
CA GLN A 284 3.59 -3.89 26.21
C GLN A 284 2.43 -4.82 25.89
N SER A 285 1.49 -5.00 26.82
CA SER A 285 0.30 -5.84 26.60
C SER A 285 -0.56 -5.31 25.45
N ARG A 286 -0.74 -4.00 25.39
CA ARG A 286 -1.48 -3.33 24.31
C ARG A 286 -0.79 -3.48 22.96
N ALA A 287 0.53 -3.32 22.90
CA ALA A 287 1.29 -3.49 21.67
C ALA A 287 1.15 -4.90 21.10
N LEU A 288 1.22 -5.94 21.94
CA LEU A 288 1.03 -7.34 21.51
C LEU A 288 -0.40 -7.60 20.99
N ALA A 289 -1.40 -6.89 21.51
CA ALA A 289 -2.80 -7.04 21.07
C ALA A 289 -3.15 -6.26 19.80
N GLU A 290 -2.61 -5.04 19.66
CA GLU A 290 -3.06 -4.08 18.64
C GLU A 290 -2.12 -3.93 17.43
N ARG A 291 -0.86 -4.38 17.53
CA ARG A 291 0.09 -4.18 16.42
C ARG A 291 -0.21 -5.07 15.22
N PRO A 292 -0.32 -4.47 14.01
CA PRO A 292 -0.62 -5.23 12.79
C PRO A 292 0.49 -6.22 12.41
N GLU A 293 1.73 -5.99 12.83
CA GLU A 293 2.84 -6.91 12.58
C GLU A 293 2.67 -8.25 13.33
N ILE A 294 2.12 -8.23 14.54
CA ILE A 294 1.75 -9.46 15.27
C ILE A 294 0.61 -10.17 14.56
N LYS A 295 -0.43 -9.44 14.15
CA LYS A 295 -1.55 -9.99 13.40
C LYS A 295 -1.08 -10.62 12.07
N GLU A 296 -0.18 -9.95 11.36
CA GLU A 296 0.42 -10.47 10.12
C GLU A 296 1.19 -11.77 10.38
N ALA A 297 2.01 -11.84 11.43
CA ALA A 297 2.75 -13.04 11.79
C ALA A 297 1.82 -14.22 12.18
N GLN A 298 0.76 -13.96 12.94
CA GLN A 298 -0.28 -14.94 13.26
C GLN A 298 -1.00 -15.46 12.01
N LEU A 299 -1.34 -14.57 11.07
CA LEU A 299 -1.98 -14.95 9.81
C LEU A 299 -1.04 -15.78 8.93
N LYS A 300 0.26 -15.46 8.89
CA LYS A 300 1.28 -16.26 8.18
C LYS A 300 1.43 -17.67 8.79
N LEU A 301 1.37 -17.79 10.11
CA LEU A 301 1.35 -19.09 10.78
C LEU A 301 0.12 -19.90 10.36
N ARG A 302 -1.07 -19.30 10.36
CA ARG A 302 -2.30 -19.97 9.90
C ARG A 302 -2.22 -20.36 8.43
N LEU A 303 -1.65 -19.50 7.56
CA LEU A 303 -1.43 -19.83 6.15
C LEU A 303 -0.58 -21.08 5.97
N SER A 304 0.52 -21.23 6.73
CA SER A 304 1.37 -22.43 6.68
C SER A 304 0.64 -23.67 7.17
N GLU A 305 -0.25 -23.55 8.16
CA GLU A 305 -1.08 -24.67 8.62
C GLU A 305 -2.10 -25.12 7.54
N TYR A 306 -2.72 -24.16 6.85
CA TYR A 306 -3.63 -24.47 5.74
C TYR A 306 -2.87 -25.04 4.53
N ASP A 307 -1.65 -24.59 4.25
CA ASP A 307 -0.80 -25.14 3.20
C ASP A 307 -0.47 -26.62 3.45
N LEU A 308 -0.17 -27.02 4.70
CA LEU A 308 -0.03 -28.42 5.08
C LEU A 308 -1.34 -29.20 4.89
N ARG A 309 -2.50 -28.62 5.25
CA ARG A 309 -3.80 -29.26 5.05
C ARG A 309 -4.11 -29.46 3.56
N LEU A 310 -3.79 -28.46 2.75
CA LEU A 310 -3.92 -28.53 1.29
C LEU A 310 -3.06 -29.68 0.73
N LYS A 311 -1.79 -29.77 1.19
CA LYS A 311 -0.88 -30.84 0.78
C LYS A 311 -1.37 -32.24 1.16
N LYS A 312 -1.96 -32.38 2.35
CA LYS A 312 -2.61 -33.65 2.76
C LYS A 312 -3.80 -33.99 1.88
N ALA A 313 -4.59 -33.01 1.45
CA ALA A 313 -5.74 -33.19 0.60
C ALA A 313 -5.38 -33.68 -0.84
N GLU A 314 -4.14 -33.43 -1.29
CA GLU A 314 -3.65 -33.94 -2.60
C GLU A 314 -3.49 -35.47 -2.66
N ALA A 315 -3.55 -36.17 -1.52
CA ALA A 315 -3.53 -37.61 -1.50
C ALA A 315 -4.85 -38.26 -1.94
N LEU A 316 -5.95 -37.48 -1.96
CA LEU A 316 -7.26 -37.96 -2.36
C LEU A 316 -7.39 -38.04 -3.89
N PRO A 317 -8.13 -39.07 -4.42
CA PRO A 317 -8.40 -39.13 -5.84
C PRO A 317 -9.19 -37.89 -6.32
N GLU A 318 -8.83 -37.39 -7.49
CA GLU A 318 -9.55 -36.28 -8.16
C GLU A 318 -10.64 -36.86 -9.06
N ILE A 319 -11.89 -36.66 -8.70
CA ILE A 319 -13.06 -37.10 -9.47
C ILE A 319 -13.80 -35.87 -9.96
N SER A 320 -14.10 -35.82 -11.26
CA SER A 320 -14.89 -34.74 -11.88
C SER A 320 -16.01 -35.37 -12.71
N ALA A 321 -17.21 -34.78 -12.68
CA ALA A 321 -18.25 -35.04 -13.65
C ALA A 321 -17.96 -34.23 -14.92
N THR A 322 -18.09 -34.86 -16.08
CA THR A 322 -17.79 -34.24 -17.37
C THR A 322 -18.96 -34.49 -18.34
N PHE A 323 -19.44 -33.41 -18.94
CA PHE A 323 -20.25 -33.43 -20.15
C PHE A 323 -19.36 -33.14 -21.33
N GLY A 324 -19.41 -33.95 -22.37
CA GLY A 324 -18.67 -33.70 -23.62
C GLY A 324 -19.60 -33.66 -24.81
N TYR A 325 -19.34 -32.73 -25.71
CA TYR A 325 -19.92 -32.68 -27.04
C TYR A 325 -18.77 -32.67 -28.07
N PHE A 326 -18.93 -33.50 -29.10
CA PHE A 326 -17.98 -33.63 -30.20
C PHE A 326 -18.76 -33.48 -31.52
N SER A 327 -18.21 -32.73 -32.45
CA SER A 327 -18.72 -32.63 -33.82
C SER A 327 -17.57 -32.69 -34.81
N ALA A 328 -17.70 -33.55 -35.84
CA ALA A 328 -16.72 -33.71 -36.91
C ALA A 328 -17.37 -33.37 -38.26
N PHE A 329 -16.70 -32.48 -38.98
CA PHE A 329 -17.07 -32.08 -40.34
C PHE A 329 -15.96 -32.51 -41.31
N GLY A 330 -16.36 -32.99 -42.50
CA GLY A 330 -15.39 -33.40 -43.54
C GLY A 330 -14.74 -34.75 -43.27
N VAL A 331 -15.22 -35.55 -42.29
CA VAL A 331 -14.77 -36.93 -42.01
C VAL A 331 -15.98 -37.87 -41.94
N SER A 332 -16.23 -38.59 -43.03
CA SER A 332 -17.45 -39.43 -43.20
C SER A 332 -17.53 -40.65 -42.22
N VAL A 333 -16.42 -41.06 -41.66
CA VAL A 333 -16.33 -42.24 -40.76
C VAL A 333 -16.64 -41.89 -39.30
N LEU A 334 -16.54 -40.60 -38.95
CA LEU A 334 -16.84 -40.13 -37.60
C LEU A 334 -18.27 -39.63 -37.49
N PRO A 335 -18.93 -39.82 -36.31
CA PRO A 335 -20.27 -39.26 -36.12
C PRO A 335 -20.19 -37.72 -36.24
N GLN A 336 -21.15 -37.15 -37.00
CA GLN A 336 -21.23 -35.70 -37.14
C GLN A 336 -21.51 -35.00 -35.82
N ASN A 337 -22.24 -35.62 -34.91
CA ASN A 337 -22.55 -35.11 -33.59
C ASN A 337 -22.56 -36.27 -32.58
N ALA A 338 -21.84 -36.09 -31.50
CA ALA A 338 -21.86 -37.01 -30.37
C ALA A 338 -21.83 -36.20 -29.05
N SER A 339 -22.62 -36.63 -28.09
CA SER A 339 -22.61 -36.04 -26.75
C SER A 339 -22.70 -37.10 -25.70
N GLY A 340 -22.11 -36.85 -24.55
CA GLY A 340 -22.15 -37.80 -23.44
C GLY A 340 -21.83 -37.16 -22.11
N VAL A 341 -22.23 -37.86 -21.06
CA VAL A 341 -21.85 -37.54 -19.67
C VAL A 341 -21.03 -38.69 -19.11
N GLY A 342 -20.05 -38.35 -18.28
CA GLY A 342 -19.19 -39.32 -17.66
C GLY A 342 -18.46 -38.79 -16.45
N PHE A 343 -17.61 -39.60 -15.87
CA PHE A 343 -16.73 -39.18 -14.79
C PHE A 343 -15.30 -39.41 -15.22
N THR A 344 -14.45 -38.41 -14.88
CA THR A 344 -13.00 -38.55 -15.01
C THR A 344 -12.42 -38.73 -13.62
N MET A 345 -11.50 -39.67 -13.43
CA MET A 345 -10.77 -39.89 -12.19
C MET A 345 -9.27 -39.84 -12.48
N SER A 346 -8.55 -39.06 -11.70
CA SER A 346 -7.09 -39.07 -11.67
C SER A 346 -6.62 -39.33 -10.25
N TRP A 347 -5.72 -40.26 -10.08
CA TRP A 347 -5.19 -40.65 -8.78
C TRP A 347 -3.77 -41.20 -8.91
N GLU A 348 -2.89 -40.71 -8.04
CA GLU A 348 -1.52 -41.22 -7.91
C GLU A 348 -1.40 -41.99 -6.57
N PRO A 349 -1.70 -43.31 -6.51
CA PRO A 349 -1.72 -44.06 -5.27
C PRO A 349 -0.32 -44.25 -4.67
N PHE A 350 0.72 -44.20 -5.49
CA PHE A 350 2.09 -44.49 -5.07
C PHE A 350 3.06 -43.44 -5.69
N ASP A 351 3.88 -42.80 -4.87
CA ASP A 351 4.74 -41.68 -5.24
C ASP A 351 6.17 -41.79 -4.70
N TRP A 352 6.62 -42.98 -4.34
CA TRP A 352 7.96 -43.26 -3.82
C TRP A 352 8.35 -42.46 -2.57
N GLY A 353 7.35 -41.98 -1.81
CA GLY A 353 7.54 -41.19 -0.59
C GLY A 353 7.65 -39.73 -0.81
N ARG A 354 7.47 -39.22 -2.03
CA ARG A 354 7.51 -37.77 -2.35
C ARG A 354 6.59 -36.96 -1.44
N ARG A 355 5.31 -37.36 -1.30
CA ARG A 355 4.35 -36.63 -0.43
C ARG A 355 4.76 -36.59 1.04
N LYS A 356 5.39 -37.69 1.53
CA LYS A 356 5.89 -37.73 2.91
C LYS A 356 6.93 -36.67 3.16
N HIS A 357 7.88 -36.51 2.24
CA HIS A 357 8.93 -35.48 2.35
C HIS A 357 8.37 -34.06 2.16
N GLU A 358 7.46 -33.87 1.21
CA GLU A 358 6.77 -32.58 1.01
C GLU A 358 5.94 -32.16 2.25
N MET A 359 5.21 -33.10 2.89
CA MET A 359 4.51 -32.84 4.15
C MET A 359 5.47 -32.50 5.30
N ALA A 360 6.62 -33.19 5.37
CA ALA A 360 7.63 -32.91 6.37
C ALA A 360 8.25 -31.51 6.17
N GLU A 361 8.49 -31.10 4.92
CA GLU A 361 8.90 -29.73 4.57
C GLU A 361 7.86 -28.70 5.05
N LYS A 362 6.57 -28.89 4.73
CA LYS A 362 5.49 -28.01 5.18
C LYS A 362 5.40 -27.94 6.71
N GLN A 363 5.70 -29.03 7.40
CA GLN A 363 5.74 -29.04 8.86
C GLN A 363 6.89 -28.19 9.42
N LYS A 364 8.06 -28.21 8.76
CA LYS A 364 9.17 -27.31 9.11
C LYS A 364 8.83 -25.84 8.81
N THR A 365 8.09 -25.57 7.74
CA THR A 365 7.59 -24.22 7.45
C THR A 365 6.67 -23.69 8.56
N ILE A 366 5.82 -24.54 9.16
CA ILE A 366 5.00 -24.17 10.33
C ILE A 366 5.88 -23.87 11.54
N GLU A 367 6.89 -24.69 11.81
CA GLU A 367 7.84 -24.42 12.91
C GLU A 367 8.55 -23.08 12.69
N GLN A 368 9.05 -22.79 11.47
CA GLN A 368 9.65 -21.50 11.10
C GLN A 368 8.69 -20.34 11.30
N ALA A 369 7.43 -20.47 10.86
CA ALA A 369 6.42 -19.41 11.04
C ALA A 369 6.11 -19.15 12.53
N ARG A 370 6.16 -20.19 13.37
CA ARG A 370 5.97 -20.08 14.82
C ARG A 370 7.14 -19.35 15.48
N GLU A 371 8.36 -19.68 15.11
CA GLU A 371 9.54 -18.94 15.60
C GLU A 371 9.52 -17.49 15.10
N GLY A 372 9.10 -17.24 13.86
CA GLY A 372 8.92 -15.87 13.34
C GLY A 372 7.89 -15.06 14.12
N LEU A 373 6.81 -15.69 14.62
CA LEU A 373 5.85 -15.02 15.50
C LEU A 373 6.51 -14.64 16.85
N ARG A 374 7.24 -15.57 17.48
CA ARG A 374 7.95 -15.31 18.74
C ARG A 374 9.00 -14.22 18.61
N GLU A 375 9.71 -14.21 17.48
CA GLU A 375 10.67 -13.16 17.14
C GLU A 375 9.98 -11.79 17.05
N ALA A 376 8.86 -11.71 16.32
CA ALA A 376 8.09 -10.48 16.19
C ALA A 376 7.59 -9.96 17.55
N GLU A 377 7.08 -10.84 18.42
CA GLU A 377 6.67 -10.51 19.79
C GLU A 377 7.84 -9.93 20.59
N THR A 378 9.00 -10.58 20.54
CA THR A 378 10.20 -10.15 21.27
C THR A 378 10.71 -8.80 20.79
N LEU A 379 10.76 -8.58 19.46
CA LEU A 379 11.20 -7.33 18.85
C LEU A 379 10.28 -6.18 19.22
N ILE A 380 8.96 -6.40 19.21
CA ILE A 380 7.97 -5.40 19.60
C ILE A 380 8.09 -5.04 21.09
N LEU A 381 8.21 -6.01 21.99
CA LEU A 381 8.41 -5.75 23.41
C LEU A 381 9.68 -4.94 23.66
N ARG A 382 10.77 -5.25 22.95
CA ARG A 382 12.02 -4.50 23.00
C ARG A 382 11.84 -3.07 22.47
N GLU A 383 11.16 -2.90 21.33
CA GLU A 383 10.88 -1.58 20.75
C GLU A 383 10.07 -0.71 21.70
N VAL A 384 8.97 -1.23 22.26
CA VAL A 384 8.14 -0.53 23.25
C VAL A 384 8.96 -0.10 24.46
N SER A 385 9.80 -0.99 25.00
CA SER A 385 10.66 -0.68 26.14
C SER A 385 11.70 0.40 25.81
N ASP A 386 12.29 0.39 24.60
CA ASP A 386 13.22 1.42 24.17
C ASP A 386 12.54 2.78 24.01
N ARG A 387 11.38 2.82 23.32
CA ARG A 387 10.61 4.05 23.11
C ARG A 387 10.06 4.62 24.43
N PHE A 388 9.65 3.75 25.34
CA PHE A 388 9.24 4.18 26.68
C PHE A 388 10.38 4.89 27.44
N ARG A 389 11.59 4.30 27.47
CA ARG A 389 12.75 4.94 28.10
C ARG A 389 13.07 6.30 27.45
N LYS A 390 13.07 6.39 26.13
CA LYS A 390 13.29 7.65 25.39
C LYS A 390 12.24 8.71 25.71
N LEU A 391 10.99 8.29 25.88
CA LEU A 391 9.93 9.20 26.29
C LEU A 391 10.17 9.74 27.72
N GLN A 392 10.61 8.89 28.66
CA GLN A 392 10.97 9.31 30.01
C GLN A 392 12.16 10.27 30.02
N GLU A 393 13.19 9.99 29.24
CA GLU A 393 14.36 10.87 29.06
C GLU A 393 13.96 12.23 28.50
N ALA A 394 13.16 12.26 27.43
CA ALA A 394 12.68 13.48 26.83
C ALA A 394 11.79 14.31 27.79
N ARG A 395 10.96 13.64 28.59
CA ARG A 395 10.16 14.28 29.65
C ARG A 395 11.04 14.94 30.72
N ALA A 396 12.08 14.24 31.15
CA ALA A 396 13.03 14.78 32.13
C ALA A 396 13.79 15.99 31.57
N LEU A 397 14.25 15.91 30.31
CA LEU A 397 14.93 17.00 29.62
C LEU A 397 14.02 18.23 29.47
N LEU A 398 12.74 18.04 29.13
CA LEU A 398 11.76 19.11 29.03
C LEU A 398 11.63 19.85 30.35
N ARG A 399 11.52 19.13 31.48
CA ARG A 399 11.45 19.73 32.81
C ARG A 399 12.71 20.54 33.16
N VAL A 400 13.90 20.00 32.86
CA VAL A 400 15.18 20.70 33.09
C VAL A 400 15.24 21.96 32.26
N SER A 401 14.86 21.91 30.99
CA SER A 401 14.88 23.06 30.06
C SER A 401 13.88 24.14 30.47
N GLN A 402 12.71 23.74 31.01
CA GLN A 402 11.72 24.66 31.57
C GLN A 402 12.28 25.45 32.75
N LEU A 403 12.87 24.75 33.71
CA LEU A 403 13.50 25.39 34.88
C LEU A 403 14.66 26.32 34.47
N HIS A 404 15.44 25.91 33.46
CA HIS A 404 16.54 26.72 32.93
C HIS A 404 16.00 28.03 32.29
N GLN A 405 14.92 27.95 31.53
CA GLN A 405 14.25 29.11 30.95
C GLN A 405 13.72 30.08 32.02
N GLU A 406 13.08 29.54 33.07
CA GLU A 406 12.58 30.33 34.21
C GLU A 406 13.74 31.05 34.94
N ALA A 407 14.84 30.34 35.19
CA ALA A 407 16.03 30.93 35.80
C ALA A 407 16.67 32.02 34.93
N ALA A 408 16.76 31.82 33.61
CA ALA A 408 17.28 32.82 32.69
C ALA A 408 16.38 34.08 32.63
N ARG A 409 15.05 33.88 32.65
CA ARG A 409 14.09 35.01 32.71
C ARG A 409 14.26 35.82 33.99
N GLU A 410 14.43 35.19 35.13
CA GLU A 410 14.65 35.88 36.41
C GLU A 410 15.98 36.59 36.44
N LYS A 411 17.06 36.00 35.88
CA LYS A 411 18.37 36.67 35.75
C LYS A 411 18.25 37.95 34.93
N LEU A 412 17.54 37.93 33.79
CA LEU A 412 17.32 39.12 32.96
C LEU A 412 16.53 40.17 33.73
N ARG A 413 15.47 39.78 34.46
CA ARG A 413 14.70 40.70 35.30
C ARG A 413 15.57 41.43 36.33
N VAL A 414 16.44 40.65 37.01
CA VAL A 414 17.38 41.22 38.02
C VAL A 414 18.40 42.12 37.33
N ALA A 415 18.98 41.76 36.20
CA ALA A 415 19.96 42.57 35.46
C ALA A 415 19.33 43.89 34.98
N THR A 416 18.09 43.84 34.44
CA THR A 416 17.36 45.05 34.00
C THR A 416 17.08 45.99 35.15
N ASN A 417 16.67 45.45 36.32
CA ASN A 417 16.44 46.29 37.50
C ASN A 417 17.72 46.95 38.03
N LYS A 418 18.83 46.19 38.05
CA LYS A 418 20.16 46.77 38.48
C LYS A 418 20.65 47.80 37.50
N TYR A 419 20.44 47.62 36.18
CA TYR A 419 20.78 48.62 35.19
C TYR A 419 19.98 49.92 35.39
N ALA A 420 18.69 49.81 35.66
CA ALA A 420 17.85 50.97 35.97
C ALA A 420 18.31 51.72 37.23
N GLN A 421 19.10 51.08 38.12
CA GLN A 421 19.72 51.62 39.31
C GLN A 421 21.20 52.02 39.07
N GLU A 422 21.67 52.02 37.82
CA GLU A 422 23.07 52.31 37.43
C GLU A 422 24.10 51.34 38.06
N ALA A 423 23.68 50.18 38.57
CA ALA A 423 24.53 49.26 39.31
C ALA A 423 25.23 48.23 38.43
N VAL A 424 24.88 48.09 37.15
CA VAL A 424 25.51 47.22 36.15
C VAL A 424 25.54 47.88 34.79
N LEU A 425 26.41 47.42 33.90
CA LEU A 425 26.54 47.94 32.55
C LEU A 425 25.42 47.43 31.63
N TYR A 426 25.08 48.17 30.61
CA TYR A 426 24.14 47.73 29.55
C TYR A 426 24.59 46.44 28.87
N LYS A 427 25.90 46.24 28.72
CA LYS A 427 26.49 44.96 28.25
C LYS A 427 25.99 43.76 29.05
N ASP A 428 25.87 43.88 30.39
CA ASP A 428 25.43 42.76 31.24
C ASP A 428 23.96 42.46 31.00
N VAL A 429 23.14 43.45 30.72
CA VAL A 429 21.71 43.24 30.32
C VAL A 429 21.65 42.52 28.99
N LEU A 430 22.43 42.92 27.98
CA LEU A 430 22.49 42.25 26.67
C LEU A 430 22.94 40.81 26.78
N GLN A 431 23.93 40.54 27.64
CA GLN A 431 24.41 39.15 27.86
C GLN A 431 23.35 38.29 28.53
N THR A 432 22.61 38.80 29.50
CA THR A 432 21.50 38.03 30.12
C THR A 432 20.31 37.88 29.17
N GLN A 433 20.07 38.82 28.27
CA GLN A 433 19.05 38.72 27.24
C GLN A 433 19.42 37.62 26.21
N ALA A 434 20.68 37.58 25.77
CA ALA A 434 21.18 36.51 24.91
C ALA A 434 21.05 35.10 25.57
N ALA A 435 21.40 35.02 26.86
CA ALA A 435 21.25 33.81 27.64
C ALA A 435 19.78 33.35 27.78
N LEU A 436 18.83 34.30 27.86
CA LEU A 436 17.39 33.98 27.83
C LEU A 436 16.98 33.45 26.45
N GLY A 437 17.46 34.04 25.36
CA GLY A 437 17.24 33.57 24.01
C GLY A 437 17.69 32.09 23.81
N GLU A 438 18.93 31.80 24.26
CA GLU A 438 19.43 30.41 24.24
C GLU A 438 18.59 29.44 25.10
N ALA A 439 18.16 29.88 26.27
CA ALA A 439 17.32 29.07 27.16
C ALA A 439 15.93 28.83 26.56
N GLN A 440 15.37 29.80 25.87
CA GLN A 440 14.10 29.64 25.13
C GLN A 440 14.23 28.63 23.99
N ASP A 441 15.29 28.73 23.18
CA ASP A 441 15.56 27.78 22.09
C ASP A 441 15.72 26.35 22.65
N ARG A 442 16.52 26.16 23.68
CA ARG A 442 16.68 24.85 24.36
C ARG A 442 15.36 24.29 24.88
N TYR A 443 14.49 25.14 25.44
CA TYR A 443 13.15 24.70 25.88
C TYR A 443 12.30 24.23 24.69
N GLN A 444 12.29 24.98 23.58
CA GLN A 444 11.54 24.58 22.38
C GLN A 444 12.08 23.30 21.78
N GLN A 445 13.40 23.12 21.72
CA GLN A 445 14.02 21.87 21.28
C GLN A 445 13.62 20.69 22.14
N ALA A 446 13.62 20.86 23.48
CA ALA A 446 13.22 19.81 24.41
C ALA A 446 11.71 19.49 24.32
N LEU A 447 10.87 20.49 24.08
CA LEU A 447 9.43 20.30 23.90
C LEU A 447 9.14 19.48 22.63
N LEU A 448 9.79 19.83 21.52
CA LEU A 448 9.59 19.11 20.25
C LEU A 448 10.23 17.72 20.28
N ALA A 449 11.36 17.55 20.98
CA ALA A 449 11.94 16.24 21.25
C ALA A 449 10.98 15.34 22.07
N PHE A 450 10.30 15.90 23.06
CA PHE A 450 9.27 15.21 23.83
C PHE A 450 8.10 14.76 22.94
N TRP A 451 7.57 15.64 22.08
CA TRP A 451 6.49 15.30 21.17
C TRP A 451 6.91 14.24 20.13
N THR A 452 8.15 14.31 19.65
CA THR A 452 8.70 13.29 18.76
C THR A 452 8.84 11.94 19.45
N ALA A 453 9.38 11.92 20.69
CA ALA A 453 9.50 10.69 21.47
C ALA A 453 8.13 10.10 21.83
N ARG A 454 7.13 10.96 22.08
CA ARG A 454 5.74 10.53 22.29
C ARG A 454 5.15 9.91 21.03
N ALA A 455 5.30 10.54 19.87
CA ALA A 455 4.83 9.98 18.60
C ALA A 455 5.51 8.62 18.26
N ASP A 456 6.82 8.52 18.55
CA ASP A 456 7.56 7.26 18.42
C ASP A 456 7.00 6.17 19.36
N PHE A 457 6.64 6.53 20.58
CA PHE A 457 6.06 5.61 21.55
C PHE A 457 4.61 5.23 21.19
N GLU A 458 3.76 6.19 20.77
CA GLU A 458 2.40 5.93 20.28
C GLU A 458 2.43 4.93 19.11
N LYS A 459 3.33 5.10 18.15
CA LYS A 459 3.54 4.12 17.08
C LYS A 459 3.95 2.75 17.63
N ALA A 460 4.87 2.70 18.59
CA ALA A 460 5.37 1.44 19.15
C ALA A 460 4.28 0.63 19.88
N ILE A 461 3.30 1.29 20.51
CA ILE A 461 2.16 0.63 21.17
C ILE A 461 0.98 0.35 20.23
N GLY A 462 1.05 0.80 18.96
CA GLY A 462 0.04 0.53 17.96
C GLY A 462 -1.01 1.61 17.77
N GLU A 463 -0.85 2.82 18.32
CA GLU A 463 -1.71 3.98 18.06
C GLU A 463 -1.43 4.63 16.68
N ILE A 464 -2.44 5.31 16.11
CA ILE A 464 -2.33 6.05 14.84
C ILE A 464 -2.04 7.53 15.10
#